data_df2bcb7f748f6dff75d3a9cf3d4f6329
#
_entry.id   df2bcb7f748f6dff75d3a9cf3d4f6329
#
_cell.length_a   1.000
_cell.length_b   1.000
_cell.length_c   1.000
_cell.angle_alpha   90.00
_cell.angle_beta   90.00
_cell.angle_gamma   90.00
#
_symmetry.space_group_name_H-M   'P 1'
#
loop_
_entity.id
_entity.type
_entity.pdbx_description
1 polymer ?
#
loop_
_entity_poly.entity_id
_entity_poly.type
_entity_poly.pdbx_seq_one_letter_code
_entity_poly.pdbx_strand_id
1 'polypeptide(L)'
;MAEKMLNEKLGEVEYDGLIAGLNPKKRVGPGVIAKGAAETTYVRGTVFAKNAKDGKLYILGSTVTSGDTLTADCILVQDVTVGTTGDETVVVYLAGCFNPEKLTVKDGCTMTEADKDALRMRDIALLPIIEM
;
A
#
# COMPACT_ATOMS: atom_id res chain seq x y z
N MET A 1 28.56 -8.53 10.11
CA MET A 1 28.52 -7.15 9.61
C MET A 1 27.50 -6.91 8.52
N ALA A 2 27.42 -7.76 7.52
CA ALA A 2 26.41 -7.64 6.47
C ALA A 2 24.99 -7.71 7.04
N GLU A 3 24.77 -8.61 7.99
CA GLU A 3 23.48 -8.76 8.65
C GLU A 3 23.11 -7.49 9.42
N LYS A 4 24.06 -6.89 10.10
CA LYS A 4 23.84 -5.65 10.84
C LYS A 4 23.49 -4.49 9.89
N MET A 5 24.18 -4.41 8.76
CA MET A 5 23.90 -3.40 7.75
C MET A 5 22.50 -3.54 7.17
N LEU A 6 22.08 -4.78 6.92
CA LEU A 6 20.74 -5.02 6.43
C LEU A 6 19.70 -4.58 7.44
N ASN A 7 19.90 -4.86 8.71
CA ASN A 7 18.99 -4.44 9.76
C ASN A 7 18.94 -2.93 9.89
N GLU A 8 20.05 -2.23 9.74
CA GLU A 8 20.08 -0.78 9.78
C GLU A 8 19.29 -0.18 8.63
N LYS A 9 19.42 -0.74 7.43
CA LYS A 9 18.65 -0.28 6.27
C LYS A 9 17.16 -0.51 6.45
N LEU A 10 16.79 -1.66 7.00
CA LEU A 10 15.39 -1.96 7.29
C LEU A 10 14.85 -1.00 8.36
N GLY A 11 15.68 -0.69 9.37
CA GLY A 11 15.32 0.27 10.39
C GLY A 11 15.10 1.65 9.83
N GLU A 12 15.96 2.10 8.91
CA GLU A 12 15.78 3.40 8.26
C GLU A 12 14.48 3.48 7.48
N VAL A 13 14.15 2.42 6.73
CA VAL A 13 12.90 2.36 5.97
C VAL A 13 11.70 2.43 6.91
N GLU A 14 11.81 1.83 8.08
CA GLU A 14 10.71 1.78 9.05
C GLU A 14 10.61 3.04 9.90
N TYR A 15 11.65 3.89 9.93
CA TYR A 15 11.65 5.13 10.72
C TYR A 15 10.65 6.16 10.20
N ASP A 16 10.10 5.99 9.01
CA ASP A 16 9.05 6.89 8.53
C ASP A 16 7.71 6.67 9.27
N GLY A 17 7.66 5.71 10.18
CA GLY A 17 6.50 5.45 11.00
C GLY A 17 5.41 4.62 10.32
N LEU A 18 5.68 4.12 9.12
CA LEU A 18 4.68 3.32 8.40
C LEU A 18 4.43 1.99 9.11
N ILE A 19 5.48 1.31 9.54
CA ILE A 19 5.36 0.02 10.21
C ILE A 19 5.11 0.27 11.69
N ALA A 20 3.97 -0.20 12.20
CA ALA A 20 3.53 0.06 13.56
C ALA A 20 3.77 -1.10 14.53
N GLY A 21 4.08 -2.29 14.02
CA GLY A 21 4.28 -3.46 14.88
C GLY A 21 4.81 -4.66 14.12
N LEU A 22 5.05 -5.74 14.86
CA LEU A 22 5.63 -6.96 14.33
C LEU A 22 4.60 -8.04 13.97
N ASN A 23 3.36 -7.86 14.38
CA ASN A 23 2.28 -8.79 14.10
C ASN A 23 1.12 -8.06 13.45
N PRO A 24 0.56 -8.59 12.34
CA PRO A 24 1.07 -9.73 11.58
C PRO A 24 2.44 -9.48 11.00
N LYS A 25 3.16 -10.55 10.70
CA LYS A 25 4.49 -10.45 10.11
C LYS A 25 4.41 -9.81 8.72
N LYS A 26 5.35 -8.94 8.42
CA LYS A 26 5.42 -8.31 7.09
C LYS A 26 5.66 -9.36 6.01
N ARG A 27 4.90 -9.27 4.94
CA ARG A 27 5.13 -10.04 3.71
C ARG A 27 5.03 -9.09 2.54
N VAL A 28 5.89 -9.29 1.57
CA VAL A 28 5.90 -8.48 0.34
C VAL A 28 5.73 -9.39 -0.86
N GLY A 29 5.26 -8.80 -1.95
CA GLY A 29 5.08 -9.52 -3.20
C GLY A 29 4.86 -8.55 -4.34
N PRO A 30 4.73 -9.08 -5.56
CA PRO A 30 4.53 -8.23 -6.73
C PRO A 30 3.09 -7.74 -6.82
N GLY A 31 2.94 -6.55 -7.40
CA GLY A 31 1.65 -6.00 -7.76
C GLY A 31 1.78 -5.22 -9.04
N VAL A 32 0.70 -5.09 -9.79
CA VAL A 32 0.70 -4.35 -11.06
C VAL A 32 -0.21 -3.15 -10.90
N ILE A 33 0.38 -1.94 -10.98
CA ILE A 33 -0.39 -0.71 -10.94
C ILE A 33 -0.80 -0.37 -12.35
N ALA A 34 -2.10 -0.13 -12.55
CA ALA A 34 -2.62 0.24 -13.87
C ALA A 34 -2.05 1.59 -14.31
N LYS A 35 -1.73 1.69 -15.60
CA LYS A 35 -1.31 2.96 -16.20
C LYS A 35 -2.38 4.01 -15.97
N GLY A 36 -1.96 5.27 -15.84
CA GLY A 36 -2.88 6.37 -15.63
C GLY A 36 -3.12 7.19 -16.88
N ALA A 37 -4.05 8.12 -16.81
CA ALA A 37 -4.28 9.11 -17.87
C ALA A 37 -3.16 10.16 -17.90
N ALA A 38 -2.41 10.29 -16.80
CA ALA A 38 -1.26 11.17 -16.67
C ALA A 38 -0.19 10.48 -15.85
N GLU A 39 1.07 10.87 -16.05
CA GLU A 39 2.16 10.35 -15.24
C GLU A 39 1.91 10.70 -13.77
N THR A 40 1.97 9.71 -12.91
CA THR A 40 1.67 9.87 -11.48
C THR A 40 2.75 9.21 -10.64
N THR A 41 3.20 9.90 -9.61
CA THR A 41 4.13 9.34 -8.64
C THR A 41 3.36 8.96 -7.37
N TYR A 42 3.50 7.70 -6.98
CA TYR A 42 2.93 7.19 -5.73
C TYR A 42 4.05 7.03 -4.72
N VAL A 43 3.78 7.43 -3.48
CA VAL A 43 4.78 7.38 -2.42
C VAL A 43 4.64 6.11 -1.59
N ARG A 44 5.70 5.75 -0.88
CA ARG A 44 5.67 4.65 0.09
C ARG A 44 4.50 4.87 1.06
N GLY A 45 3.74 3.81 1.32
CA GLY A 45 2.57 3.89 2.20
C GLY A 45 1.27 4.16 1.47
N THR A 46 1.30 4.30 0.14
CA THR A 46 0.06 4.45 -0.63
C THR A 46 -0.74 3.15 -0.58
N VAL A 47 -2.02 3.27 -0.24
CA VAL A 47 -2.93 2.12 -0.18
C VAL A 47 -3.54 1.91 -1.55
N PHE A 48 -3.43 0.69 -2.06
CA PHE A 48 -4.01 0.32 -3.35
C PHE A 48 -5.18 -0.63 -3.17
N ALA A 49 -6.16 -0.45 -4.04
CA ALA A 49 -7.28 -1.37 -4.17
C ALA A 49 -7.09 -2.20 -5.42
N LYS A 50 -7.52 -3.44 -5.37
CA LYS A 50 -7.45 -4.36 -6.51
C LYS A 50 -8.78 -4.39 -7.21
N ASN A 51 -8.76 -4.21 -8.53
CA ASN A 51 -9.95 -4.34 -9.35
C ASN A 51 -10.20 -5.82 -9.62
N ALA A 52 -11.39 -6.30 -9.24
CA ALA A 52 -11.75 -7.70 -9.40
C ALA A 52 -11.81 -8.12 -10.87
N LYS A 53 -12.04 -7.18 -11.78
CA LYS A 53 -12.20 -7.46 -13.20
C LYS A 53 -10.86 -7.71 -13.91
N ASP A 54 -9.88 -6.81 -13.70
CA ASP A 54 -8.60 -6.90 -14.41
C ASP A 54 -7.43 -7.31 -13.51
N GLY A 55 -7.64 -7.38 -12.21
CA GLY A 55 -6.60 -7.76 -11.26
C GLY A 55 -5.53 -6.71 -11.02
N LYS A 56 -5.71 -5.51 -11.56
CA LYS A 56 -4.73 -4.43 -11.42
C LYS A 56 -5.00 -3.58 -10.20
N LEU A 57 -3.96 -2.85 -9.77
CA LEU A 57 -4.04 -1.99 -8.61
C LEU A 57 -4.36 -0.56 -9.01
N TYR A 58 -5.24 0.07 -8.25
CA TYR A 58 -5.61 1.48 -8.39
C TYR A 58 -5.51 2.11 -7.00
N ILE A 59 -5.11 3.36 -6.92
CA ILE A 59 -5.03 4.03 -5.62
C ILE A 59 -6.41 4.00 -4.95
N LEU A 60 -6.43 3.70 -3.65
CA LEU A 60 -7.69 3.62 -2.91
C LEU A 60 -8.41 4.96 -2.98
N GLY A 61 -9.68 4.93 -3.33
CA GLY A 61 -10.48 6.13 -3.58
C GLY A 61 -10.72 6.42 -5.05
N SER A 62 -10.11 5.63 -5.95
CA SER A 62 -10.33 5.78 -7.39
C SER A 62 -11.77 5.44 -7.75
N THR A 63 -12.29 6.13 -8.77
CA THR A 63 -13.58 5.77 -9.36
C THR A 63 -13.38 4.69 -10.40
N VAL A 64 -14.35 3.80 -10.52
CA VAL A 64 -14.29 2.70 -11.48
C VAL A 64 -15.46 2.73 -12.42
N THR A 65 -15.29 2.05 -13.56
CA THR A 65 -16.36 1.89 -14.53
C THR A 65 -17.46 1.00 -13.93
N SER A 66 -18.69 1.22 -14.34
CA SER A 66 -19.82 0.41 -13.90
C SER A 66 -19.53 -1.08 -14.14
N GLY A 67 -19.74 -1.87 -13.11
CA GLY A 67 -19.46 -3.29 -13.12
C GLY A 67 -18.11 -3.69 -12.55
N ASP A 68 -17.20 -2.74 -12.35
CA ASP A 68 -15.93 -2.99 -11.69
C ASP A 68 -16.09 -2.86 -10.18
N THR A 69 -15.27 -3.59 -9.43
CA THR A 69 -15.25 -3.50 -7.97
C THR A 69 -13.81 -3.34 -7.50
N LEU A 70 -13.56 -2.29 -6.72
CA LEU A 70 -12.26 -2.07 -6.08
C LEU A 70 -12.35 -2.44 -4.61
N THR A 71 -11.44 -3.31 -4.18
CA THR A 71 -11.35 -3.71 -2.77
C THR A 71 -9.94 -3.41 -2.28
N ALA A 72 -9.82 -2.75 -1.13
CA ALA A 72 -8.51 -2.44 -0.55
C ALA A 72 -7.69 -3.73 -0.43
N ASP A 73 -6.43 -3.72 -0.90
CA ASP A 73 -5.66 -4.93 -1.10
C ASP A 73 -4.27 -4.88 -0.49
N CYS A 74 -3.52 -3.80 -0.69
CA CYS A 74 -2.10 -3.78 -0.34
C CYS A 74 -1.59 -2.36 -0.14
N ILE A 75 -0.33 -2.27 0.30
CA ILE A 75 0.32 -1.00 0.60
C ILE A 75 1.66 -0.95 -0.12
N LEU A 76 1.97 0.17 -0.76
CA LEU A 76 3.19 0.34 -1.55
C LEU A 76 4.43 0.36 -0.66
N VAL A 77 5.47 -0.38 -1.06
CA VAL A 77 6.71 -0.50 -0.29
C VAL A 77 7.64 0.70 -0.51
N GLN A 78 7.72 1.23 -1.72
CA GLN A 78 8.62 2.34 -2.05
C GLN A 78 8.02 3.22 -3.13
N ASP A 79 8.53 4.44 -3.24
CA ASP A 79 8.03 5.40 -4.22
C ASP A 79 8.17 4.84 -5.64
N VAL A 80 7.17 5.11 -6.48
CA VAL A 80 7.16 4.65 -7.87
C VAL A 80 6.46 5.69 -8.74
N THR A 81 6.93 5.85 -9.97
CA THR A 81 6.28 6.69 -10.96
C THR A 81 5.65 5.80 -12.03
N VAL A 82 4.37 5.98 -12.25
CA VAL A 82 3.61 5.21 -13.25
C VAL A 82 3.27 6.12 -14.41
N GLY A 83 3.64 5.70 -15.61
CA GLY A 83 3.41 6.47 -16.82
C GLY A 83 2.04 6.21 -17.45
N THR A 84 1.89 6.68 -18.68
CA THR A 84 0.64 6.58 -19.43
C THR A 84 0.65 5.49 -20.50
N THR A 85 1.82 4.92 -20.77
CA THR A 85 1.99 3.96 -21.89
C THR A 85 1.86 2.51 -21.47
N GLY A 86 2.05 2.20 -20.21
CA GLY A 86 1.97 0.82 -19.73
C GLY A 86 1.82 0.72 -18.22
N ASP A 87 1.37 -0.43 -17.78
CA ASP A 87 1.23 -0.74 -16.37
C ASP A 87 2.62 -0.92 -15.75
N GLU A 88 2.72 -0.67 -14.44
CA GLU A 88 3.98 -0.78 -13.71
C GLU A 88 3.93 -1.91 -12.70
N THR A 89 4.91 -2.81 -12.75
CA THR A 89 5.05 -3.87 -11.76
C THR A 89 5.87 -3.34 -10.58
N VAL A 90 5.33 -3.47 -9.38
CA VAL A 90 5.92 -2.93 -8.17
C VAL A 90 5.93 -3.96 -7.06
N VAL A 91 6.63 -3.65 -5.98
CA VAL A 91 6.62 -4.46 -4.77
C VAL A 91 5.66 -3.82 -3.77
N VAL A 92 4.77 -4.62 -3.20
CA VAL A 92 3.78 -4.15 -2.24
C VAL A 92 3.81 -5.02 -0.98
N TYR A 93 3.35 -4.44 0.13
CA TYR A 93 3.12 -5.19 1.35
C TYR A 93 1.80 -5.96 1.23
N LEU A 94 1.87 -7.26 1.36
CA LEU A 94 0.70 -8.13 1.33
C LEU A 94 0.20 -8.43 2.74
N ALA A 95 1.03 -8.23 3.75
CA ALA A 95 0.67 -8.41 5.15
C ALA A 95 1.58 -7.57 6.03
N GLY A 96 1.13 -7.25 7.22
CA GLY A 96 1.93 -6.50 8.19
C GLY A 96 1.06 -5.67 9.12
N CYS A 97 1.73 -4.92 9.99
CA CYS A 97 1.07 -4.01 10.93
C CYS A 97 1.54 -2.58 10.60
N PHE A 98 0.60 -1.70 10.27
CA PHE A 98 0.92 -0.38 9.73
C PHE A 98 0.27 0.73 10.55
N ASN A 99 0.90 1.90 10.54
CA ASN A 99 0.36 3.10 11.17
C ASN A 99 -0.61 3.77 10.20
N PRO A 100 -1.92 3.84 10.53
CA PRO A 100 -2.91 4.41 9.61
C PRO A 100 -2.67 5.90 9.31
N GLU A 101 -1.99 6.63 10.19
CA GLU A 101 -1.68 8.04 9.96
C GLU A 101 -0.63 8.26 8.89
N LYS A 102 0.14 7.23 8.55
CA LYS A 102 1.19 7.30 7.53
C LYS A 102 0.77 6.69 6.20
N LEU A 103 -0.49 6.30 6.07
CA LEU A 103 -1.02 5.76 4.82
C LEU A 103 -1.55 6.89 3.94
N THR A 104 -1.40 6.72 2.65
CA THR A 104 -1.86 7.70 1.65
C THR A 104 -2.95 7.08 0.78
N VAL A 105 -4.04 7.79 0.61
CA VAL A 105 -5.11 7.43 -0.32
C VAL A 105 -5.29 8.57 -1.32
N LYS A 106 -6.18 8.39 -2.28
CA LYS A 106 -6.42 9.43 -3.28
C LYS A 106 -6.84 10.74 -2.60
N ASP A 107 -6.35 11.86 -3.13
CA ASP A 107 -6.68 13.19 -2.62
C ASP A 107 -8.18 13.40 -2.53
N GLY A 108 -8.63 13.97 -1.42
CA GLY A 108 -10.05 14.21 -1.18
C GLY A 108 -10.82 12.98 -0.70
N CYS A 109 -10.16 11.85 -0.57
CA CYS A 109 -10.78 10.61 -0.10
C CYS A 109 -10.22 10.20 1.25
N THR A 110 -11.00 9.41 1.99
CA THR A 110 -10.56 8.84 3.26
C THR A 110 -10.83 7.34 3.23
N MET A 111 -10.06 6.60 4.03
CA MET A 111 -10.25 5.17 4.16
C MET A 111 -11.53 4.92 4.97
N THR A 112 -12.44 4.13 4.41
CA THR A 112 -13.69 3.78 5.08
C THR A 112 -13.49 2.58 6.00
N GLU A 113 -14.48 2.29 6.86
CA GLU A 113 -14.43 1.09 7.70
C GLU A 113 -14.43 -0.18 6.85
N ALA A 114 -15.14 -0.17 5.72
CA ALA A 114 -15.13 -1.31 4.80
C ALA A 114 -13.73 -1.52 4.21
N ASP A 115 -12.99 -0.46 3.91
CA ASP A 115 -11.63 -0.55 3.42
C ASP A 115 -10.71 -1.15 4.49
N LYS A 116 -10.84 -0.69 5.74
CA LYS A 116 -10.05 -1.22 6.86
C LYS A 116 -10.34 -2.69 7.10
N ASP A 117 -11.60 -3.09 7.01
CA ASP A 117 -12.01 -4.48 7.16
C ASP A 117 -11.43 -5.35 6.04
N ALA A 118 -11.44 -4.85 4.81
CA ALA A 118 -10.86 -5.56 3.67
C ALA A 118 -9.35 -5.79 3.87
N LEU A 119 -8.63 -4.79 4.35
CA LEU A 119 -7.20 -4.91 4.66
C LEU A 119 -6.96 -5.92 5.78
N ARG A 120 -7.78 -5.88 6.81
CA ARG A 120 -7.66 -6.83 7.93
C ARG A 120 -7.84 -8.28 7.46
N MET A 121 -8.73 -8.51 6.52
CA MET A 121 -8.93 -9.85 5.95
C MET A 121 -7.73 -10.31 5.12
N ARG A 122 -6.84 -9.40 4.74
CA ARG A 122 -5.59 -9.69 4.03
C ARG A 122 -4.38 -9.76 4.95
N ASP A 123 -4.60 -9.82 6.26
CA ASP A 123 -3.55 -9.79 7.29
C ASP A 123 -2.80 -8.46 7.35
N ILE A 124 -3.46 -7.38 6.99
CA ILE A 124 -2.93 -6.03 7.14
C ILE A 124 -3.65 -5.38 8.32
N ALA A 125 -2.93 -5.23 9.42
CA ALA A 125 -3.46 -4.60 10.62
C ALA A 125 -3.09 -3.11 10.62
N LEU A 126 -4.01 -2.28 11.09
CA LEU A 126 -3.78 -0.84 11.20
C LEU A 126 -3.81 -0.45 12.67
N LEU A 127 -2.66 -0.08 13.19
CA LEU A 127 -2.51 0.31 14.60
C LEU A 127 -1.76 1.62 14.67
N PRO A 128 -2.29 2.62 15.38
CA PRO A 128 -1.56 3.86 15.59
C PRO A 128 -0.32 3.61 16.43
N ILE A 129 0.74 4.37 16.14
CA ILE A 129 1.95 4.32 16.95
C ILE A 129 1.67 5.10 18.23
N ILE A 130 1.94 4.46 19.35
CA ILE A 130 1.81 5.09 20.64
C ILE A 130 3.20 5.53 21.10
N GLU A 131 3.37 6.83 21.31
CA GLU A 131 4.61 7.36 21.85
C GLU A 131 4.58 7.24 23.36
N MET A 132 5.65 6.70 23.89
CA MET A 132 5.79 6.47 25.32
C MET A 132 6.66 7.55 25.97
#